data_fdd887dfaa581dd5f822edeed12ff4bb
#
_entry.id   fdd887dfaa581dd5f822edeed12ff4bb
#
_cell.length_a   1.000
_cell.length_b   1.000
_cell.length_c   1.000
_cell.angle_alpha   90.00
_cell.angle_beta   90.00
_cell.angle_gamma   90.00
#
_symmetry.space_group_name_H-M   'P 1'
#
loop_
_entity.id
_entity.type
_entity.pdbx_description
1 polymer ?
#
loop_
_entity_poly.entity_id
_entity_poly.type
_entity_poly.pdbx_seq_one_letter_code
_entity_poly.pdbx_strand_id
1 'polypeptide(L)'
;MCGIVGAVSTRNIVPILVQGLQRLEYRGYDSCGVAVHASSLDATRPAGLQRARSTARVAELLEQVQTDHVDGATGIAHTRWATHGAPAVHNAHPHFSHGTGDAAGTPGRVALVHNGIIENHEELRAALQARGYVFASQTDTEVIAHLVDSHYSGDLCEAVQAAVAQLHGAYAIAVMHKDEPHRVVGARAGSPLILGVGSGTGSSVAGEHFLASDAMALAGVTDQIVYLEEGDLVDLQLGRYWIMGKGREALTPAERPVRTVQAHSGAAELGPYRHYMQKEIFEQPRAIADTLEGLEGIVPELFDGADGTSAWRVFKEIDSVLILACGTSYYSGCAAKYWLEEIAGIPTQVEVASEYRYRTSVPNPRSLVVTITQSGETADTLAALRHAQSLGMQHTLTICNVATSAMVRECKLAYITRAGVEIGVASTKAFTTQLAGLFLLTLALAQSKGRLTTEQEAAHLKAMRHLPVALQAVLALEPQVISWAEDFARMENALFLGRGLHYPIALEGALKLKEISYIHAEAYPAGELKHGPLALVTSAMPVVTVAPNDALLEKLKSNMQEVRARAGVLYVLADADTRIESSEGIHVIRMPEHYGPLSPLLHVVPLQLLAYHTACARGTDVDKPRNLAKSVTVE
;
A
#
# COMPACT_ATOMS: atom_id res chain seq x y z
N MET A 1 4.45 0.41 7.48
CA MET A 1 4.01 1.83 7.44
C MET A 1 3.35 2.19 8.76
N CYS A 2 3.48 3.44 9.22
CA CYS A 2 2.89 3.89 10.48
C CYS A 2 1.50 4.52 10.26
N GLY A 3 0.70 4.62 11.34
CA GLY A 3 -0.59 5.30 11.33
C GLY A 3 -0.62 6.44 12.33
N ILE A 4 -1.06 7.62 11.91
CA ILE A 4 -1.27 8.80 12.77
C ILE A 4 -2.76 9.07 12.91
N VAL A 5 -3.20 9.38 14.13
CA VAL A 5 -4.50 9.98 14.44
C VAL A 5 -4.30 11.09 15.46
N GLY A 6 -4.85 12.26 15.22
CA GLY A 6 -4.85 13.40 16.14
C GLY A 6 -6.22 14.04 16.22
N ALA A 7 -6.52 14.69 17.33
CA ALA A 7 -7.81 15.36 17.49
C ALA A 7 -7.75 16.55 18.47
N VAL A 8 -8.56 17.57 18.19
CA VAL A 8 -8.88 18.67 19.09
C VAL A 8 -10.40 18.74 19.24
N SER A 9 -10.90 18.66 20.47
CA SER A 9 -12.33 18.51 20.78
C SER A 9 -12.67 19.15 22.14
N THR A 10 -13.93 19.02 22.52
CA THR A 10 -14.44 19.34 23.87
C THR A 10 -14.81 18.10 24.69
N ARG A 11 -14.76 16.91 24.09
CA ARG A 11 -15.07 15.63 24.75
C ARG A 11 -13.82 14.74 24.82
N ASN A 12 -13.89 13.68 25.62
CA ASN A 12 -12.80 12.69 25.63
C ASN A 12 -12.64 12.06 24.25
N ILE A 13 -11.47 12.28 23.60
CA ILE A 13 -11.17 11.82 22.24
C ILE A 13 -10.41 10.49 22.22
N VAL A 14 -9.98 9.97 23.35
CA VAL A 14 -9.20 8.73 23.42
C VAL A 14 -9.89 7.56 22.72
N PRO A 15 -11.22 7.35 22.88
CA PRO A 15 -11.92 6.29 22.12
C PRO A 15 -11.82 6.47 20.60
N ILE A 16 -11.89 7.72 20.09
CA ILE A 16 -11.76 8.01 18.65
C ILE A 16 -10.34 7.74 18.18
N LEU A 17 -9.33 8.17 18.95
CA LEU A 17 -7.93 7.95 18.63
C LEU A 17 -7.60 6.44 18.54
N VAL A 18 -7.98 5.68 19.57
CA VAL A 18 -7.71 4.23 19.63
C VAL A 18 -8.49 3.50 18.53
N GLN A 19 -9.75 3.83 18.29
CA GLN A 19 -10.52 3.23 17.20
C GLN A 19 -9.93 3.56 15.83
N GLY A 20 -9.44 4.78 15.63
CA GLY A 20 -8.71 5.17 14.44
C GLY A 20 -7.43 4.36 14.25
N LEU A 21 -6.67 4.13 15.33
CA LEU A 21 -5.51 3.25 15.30
C LEU A 21 -5.86 1.81 14.96
N GLN A 22 -6.96 1.26 15.49
CA GLN A 22 -7.42 -0.10 15.16
C GLN A 22 -7.68 -0.25 13.66
N ARG A 23 -8.28 0.78 13.03
CA ARG A 23 -8.49 0.82 11.58
C ARG A 23 -7.20 0.96 10.78
N LEU A 24 -6.13 1.53 11.35
CA LEU A 24 -4.82 1.69 10.73
C LEU A 24 -3.83 0.58 11.10
N GLU A 25 -4.18 -0.35 12.00
CA GLU A 25 -3.25 -1.36 12.51
C GLU A 25 -2.65 -2.24 11.41
N TYR A 26 -3.36 -2.45 10.30
CA TYR A 26 -2.83 -3.17 9.13
C TYR A 26 -1.61 -2.47 8.49
N ARG A 27 -1.39 -1.19 8.77
CA ARG A 27 -0.26 -0.41 8.26
C ARG A 27 1.01 -0.54 9.10
N GLY A 28 0.89 -0.78 10.41
CA GLY A 28 2.02 -0.95 11.32
C GLY A 28 1.54 -1.49 12.66
N TYR A 29 2.23 -2.46 13.18
CA TYR A 29 1.81 -3.24 14.36
C TYR A 29 2.97 -3.64 15.28
N ASP A 30 4.15 -3.03 15.12
CA ASP A 30 5.33 -3.30 15.98
C ASP A 30 5.20 -2.63 17.35
N SER A 31 4.51 -1.50 17.39
CA SER A 31 4.14 -0.82 18.64
C SER A 31 3.03 0.20 18.37
N CYS A 32 2.36 0.61 19.45
CA CYS A 32 1.33 1.64 19.38
C CYS A 32 1.37 2.52 20.64
N GLY A 33 0.73 3.68 20.57
CA GLY A 33 0.61 4.55 21.73
C GLY A 33 -0.25 5.78 21.48
N VAL A 34 -0.61 6.42 22.58
CA VAL A 34 -1.44 7.61 22.64
C VAL A 34 -0.86 8.63 23.62
N ALA A 35 -0.93 9.90 23.30
CA ALA A 35 -0.69 11.00 24.22
C ALA A 35 -1.87 11.97 24.21
N VAL A 36 -2.22 12.49 25.38
CA VAL A 36 -3.29 13.46 25.57
C VAL A 36 -2.83 14.61 26.45
N HIS A 37 -3.51 15.74 26.34
CA HIS A 37 -3.32 16.87 27.22
C HIS A 37 -4.27 16.76 28.41
N ALA A 38 -3.76 16.60 29.62
CA ALA A 38 -4.53 16.30 30.83
C ALA A 38 -5.58 17.37 31.19
N SER A 39 -5.26 18.66 31.00
CA SER A 39 -6.18 19.77 31.29
C SER A 39 -7.12 20.12 30.13
N SER A 40 -7.03 19.46 28.99
CA SER A 40 -7.88 19.77 27.84
C SER A 40 -9.34 19.38 28.05
N LEU A 41 -9.60 18.36 28.87
CA LEU A 41 -10.94 17.90 29.23
C LEU A 41 -11.45 18.58 30.52
N ASP A 42 -10.58 18.86 31.45
CA ASP A 42 -10.88 19.47 32.75
C ASP A 42 -9.77 20.46 33.11
N ALA A 43 -10.09 21.77 33.02
CA ALA A 43 -9.15 22.85 33.29
C ALA A 43 -8.69 22.93 34.76
N THR A 44 -9.31 22.19 35.69
CA THR A 44 -8.87 22.09 37.10
C THR A 44 -7.69 21.12 37.27
N ARG A 45 -7.41 20.25 36.29
CA ARG A 45 -6.26 19.38 36.31
C ARG A 45 -4.96 20.15 36.03
N PRO A 46 -3.82 19.74 36.60
CA PRO A 46 -2.54 20.34 36.27
C PRO A 46 -2.28 20.28 34.77
N ALA A 47 -1.76 21.36 34.21
CA ALA A 47 -1.31 21.36 32.82
C ALA A 47 -0.20 20.32 32.66
N GLY A 48 -0.33 19.44 31.63
CA GLY A 48 0.66 18.41 31.39
C GLY A 48 0.21 17.39 30.33
N LEU A 49 1.17 16.64 29.85
CA LEU A 49 0.95 15.59 28.87
C LEU A 49 0.95 14.22 29.56
N GLN A 50 -0.03 13.38 29.25
CA GLN A 50 -0.11 11.97 29.63
C GLN A 50 0.11 11.09 28.41
N ARG A 51 0.67 9.91 28.61
CA ARG A 51 0.97 8.99 27.51
C ARG A 51 0.87 7.54 27.96
N ALA A 52 0.32 6.65 27.06
CA ALA A 52 0.42 5.20 27.15
C ALA A 52 1.07 4.67 25.87
N ARG A 53 1.95 3.64 26.00
CA ARG A 53 2.66 3.01 24.88
C ARG A 53 2.78 1.51 25.11
N SER A 54 2.61 0.72 24.02
CA SER A 54 2.70 -0.73 24.06
C SER A 54 3.44 -1.27 22.83
N THR A 55 4.13 -2.40 22.98
CA THR A 55 4.65 -3.22 21.87
C THR A 55 3.67 -4.33 21.48
N ALA A 56 2.48 -4.31 22.05
CA ALA A 56 1.37 -5.20 21.74
C ALA A 56 0.40 -4.57 20.72
N ARG A 57 -0.68 -5.27 20.41
CA ARG A 57 -1.74 -4.80 19.52
C ARG A 57 -2.53 -3.63 20.13
N VAL A 58 -3.22 -2.86 19.27
CA VAL A 58 -4.00 -1.69 19.71
C VAL A 58 -5.11 -2.08 20.73
N ALA A 59 -5.62 -3.30 20.67
CA ALA A 59 -6.57 -3.79 21.67
C ALA A 59 -6.01 -3.77 23.10
N GLU A 60 -4.74 -4.16 23.29
CA GLU A 60 -4.07 -4.13 24.59
C GLU A 60 -3.73 -2.69 25.02
N LEU A 61 -3.43 -1.79 24.06
CA LEU A 61 -3.29 -0.36 24.36
C LEU A 61 -4.59 0.22 24.93
N LEU A 62 -5.75 -0.22 24.44
CA LEU A 62 -7.05 0.23 24.94
C LEU A 62 -7.25 -0.18 26.40
N GLU A 63 -6.88 -1.40 26.78
CA GLU A 63 -6.95 -1.86 28.17
C GLU A 63 -6.00 -1.07 29.07
N GLN A 64 -4.79 -0.80 28.61
CA GLN A 64 -3.80 0.03 29.34
C GLN A 64 -4.31 1.45 29.55
N VAL A 65 -4.84 2.09 28.52
CA VAL A 65 -5.40 3.46 28.59
C VAL A 65 -6.54 3.55 29.63
N GLN A 66 -7.40 2.53 29.71
CA GLN A 66 -8.48 2.45 30.69
C GLN A 66 -7.94 2.28 32.11
N THR A 67 -6.96 1.40 32.28
CA THR A 67 -6.32 1.12 33.57
C THR A 67 -5.56 2.34 34.10
N ASP A 68 -4.82 3.04 33.23
CA ASP A 68 -3.98 4.19 33.58
C ASP A 68 -4.79 5.50 33.62
N HIS A 69 -6.11 5.46 33.36
CA HIS A 69 -7.01 6.62 33.32
C HIS A 69 -6.48 7.75 32.41
N VAL A 70 -5.97 7.39 31.23
CA VAL A 70 -5.52 8.35 30.23
C VAL A 70 -6.73 8.89 29.47
N ASP A 71 -7.08 10.15 29.72
CA ASP A 71 -8.21 10.84 29.08
C ASP A 71 -7.88 12.31 28.77
N GLY A 72 -8.52 12.85 27.74
CA GLY A 72 -8.31 14.23 27.31
C GLY A 72 -9.19 14.59 26.11
N ALA A 73 -9.36 15.88 25.87
CA ALA A 73 -10.08 16.40 24.71
C ALA A 73 -9.16 16.78 23.55
N THR A 74 -7.85 16.77 23.78
CA THR A 74 -6.80 16.97 22.76
C THR A 74 -5.77 15.86 22.88
N GLY A 75 -5.43 15.24 21.76
CA GLY A 75 -4.48 14.12 21.77
C GLY A 75 -3.99 13.71 20.39
N ILE A 76 -2.93 12.91 20.40
CA ILE A 76 -2.31 12.28 19.23
C ILE A 76 -2.04 10.82 19.53
N ALA A 77 -2.14 9.97 18.52
CA ALA A 77 -1.95 8.53 18.63
C ALA A 77 -1.24 7.97 17.41
N HIS A 78 -0.59 6.81 17.57
CA HIS A 78 0.27 6.26 16.55
C HIS A 78 0.31 4.73 16.59
N THR A 79 0.33 4.10 15.40
CA THR A 79 0.80 2.72 15.20
C THR A 79 2.11 2.75 14.45
N ARG A 80 3.12 2.03 14.93
CA ARG A 80 4.48 2.07 14.42
C ARG A 80 4.83 0.84 13.62
N TRP A 81 5.46 1.08 12.48
CA TRP A 81 6.35 0.17 11.79
C TRP A 81 7.79 0.60 12.05
N ALA A 82 8.60 -0.27 12.64
CA ALA A 82 9.95 0.09 13.10
C ALA A 82 10.91 0.28 11.91
N THR A 83 11.45 1.49 11.77
CA THR A 83 12.53 1.85 10.83
C THR A 83 13.84 2.09 11.59
N HIS A 84 13.81 2.92 12.62
CA HIS A 84 14.95 3.24 13.49
C HIS A 84 14.69 2.78 14.92
N GLY A 85 15.55 1.93 15.46
CA GLY A 85 15.42 1.32 16.78
C GLY A 85 14.45 0.13 16.81
N ALA A 86 14.80 -0.90 17.58
CA ALA A 86 14.03 -2.15 17.70
C ALA A 86 12.60 -1.91 18.20
N PRO A 87 11.64 -2.84 17.94
CA PRO A 87 10.33 -2.83 18.57
C PRO A 87 10.45 -2.96 20.09
N ALA A 88 10.43 -1.81 20.80
CA ALA A 88 10.53 -1.71 22.24
C ALA A 88 9.72 -0.49 22.72
N VAL A 89 9.22 -0.53 23.97
CA VAL A 89 8.34 0.53 24.49
C VAL A 89 9.02 1.91 24.47
N HIS A 90 10.34 2.00 24.71
CA HIS A 90 11.06 3.28 24.67
C HIS A 90 11.17 3.85 23.25
N ASN A 91 11.08 3.01 22.22
CA ASN A 91 11.06 3.40 20.81
C ASN A 91 9.64 3.58 20.24
N ALA A 92 8.59 3.27 21.02
CA ALA A 92 7.20 3.47 20.60
C ALA A 92 6.81 4.95 20.67
N HIS A 93 6.03 5.39 19.67
CA HIS A 93 5.43 6.73 19.67
C HIS A 93 4.17 6.78 20.56
N PRO A 94 3.79 7.97 21.06
CA PRO A 94 4.42 9.29 20.94
C PRO A 94 5.71 9.44 21.72
N HIS A 95 6.68 10.19 21.17
CA HIS A 95 7.87 10.64 21.89
C HIS A 95 7.61 11.95 22.62
N PHE A 96 8.25 12.11 23.79
CA PHE A 96 8.23 13.35 24.55
C PHE A 96 9.59 14.05 24.48
N SER A 97 9.58 15.39 24.40
CA SER A 97 10.69 16.21 24.85
C SER A 97 10.42 16.68 26.28
N HIS A 98 11.43 16.63 27.11
CA HIS A 98 11.41 17.10 28.50
C HIS A 98 12.21 18.41 28.68
N GLY A 99 12.71 18.99 27.58
CA GLY A 99 13.65 20.11 27.60
C GLY A 99 15.09 19.68 27.82
N THR A 100 15.93 20.64 28.19
CA THR A 100 17.33 20.38 28.57
C THR A 100 17.39 19.84 29.99
N GLY A 101 17.82 18.59 30.17
CA GLY A 101 17.92 17.92 31.46
C GLY A 101 17.45 16.47 31.43
N ASP A 102 17.50 15.83 32.60
CA ASP A 102 17.11 14.42 32.75
C ASP A 102 15.58 14.26 32.64
N ALA A 103 15.13 13.31 31.80
CA ALA A 103 13.73 12.93 31.64
C ALA A 103 13.13 12.33 32.95
N ALA A 104 13.94 11.79 33.84
CA ALA A 104 13.53 11.19 35.12
C ALA A 104 13.12 12.28 36.12
N GLY A 105 11.84 12.65 36.12
CA GLY A 105 11.28 13.63 37.05
C GLY A 105 10.90 14.98 36.44
N THR A 106 11.19 15.20 35.16
CA THR A 106 10.73 16.40 34.41
C THR A 106 9.49 16.06 33.58
N PRO A 107 8.35 16.77 33.76
CA PRO A 107 7.15 16.57 32.94
C PRO A 107 7.46 16.77 31.45
N GLY A 108 6.82 15.97 30.58
CA GLY A 108 6.90 16.16 29.13
C GLY A 108 6.39 17.52 28.70
N ARG A 109 7.15 18.22 27.86
CA ARG A 109 6.80 19.55 27.32
C ARG A 109 6.17 19.45 25.94
N VAL A 110 6.74 18.63 25.06
CA VAL A 110 6.27 18.36 23.70
C VAL A 110 5.94 16.88 23.58
N ALA A 111 4.81 16.55 22.95
CA ALA A 111 4.47 15.21 22.48
C ALA A 111 4.43 15.21 20.96
N LEU A 112 5.05 14.20 20.33
CA LEU A 112 5.16 14.12 18.89
C LEU A 112 5.01 12.68 18.39
N VAL A 113 4.29 12.52 17.28
CA VAL A 113 4.22 11.30 16.46
C VAL A 113 4.70 11.60 15.05
N HIS A 114 5.30 10.60 14.39
CA HIS A 114 5.95 10.76 13.10
C HIS A 114 5.78 9.52 12.24
N ASN A 115 5.39 9.73 10.99
CA ASN A 115 5.48 8.79 9.88
C ASN A 115 6.55 9.29 8.91
N GLY A 116 7.57 8.51 8.66
CA GLY A 116 8.64 8.90 7.75
C GLY A 116 10.02 8.50 8.24
N ILE A 117 11.03 9.04 7.59
CA ILE A 117 12.45 8.89 7.95
C ILE A 117 13.12 10.26 7.76
N ILE A 118 13.85 10.68 8.79
CA ILE A 118 14.66 11.91 8.75
C ILE A 118 16.13 11.54 8.53
N GLU A 119 16.62 11.82 7.33
CA GLU A 119 17.95 11.42 6.86
C GLU A 119 19.09 12.09 7.65
N ASN A 120 18.92 13.36 8.04
CA ASN A 120 19.91 14.13 8.80
C ASN A 120 19.74 14.02 10.33
N HIS A 121 19.04 12.98 10.82
CA HIS A 121 18.71 12.84 12.26
C HIS A 121 19.94 12.72 13.15
N GLU A 122 21.04 12.10 12.71
CA GLU A 122 22.26 11.95 13.50
C GLU A 122 22.96 13.30 13.75
N GLU A 123 23.03 14.15 12.72
CA GLU A 123 23.59 15.50 12.84
C GLU A 123 22.76 16.34 13.81
N LEU A 124 21.44 16.34 13.65
CA LEU A 124 20.52 17.07 14.53
C LEU A 124 20.59 16.53 15.97
N ARG A 125 20.70 15.20 16.16
CA ARG A 125 20.88 14.56 17.46
C ARG A 125 22.13 15.06 18.15
N ALA A 126 23.27 15.07 17.47
CA ALA A 126 24.53 15.55 18.02
C ALA A 126 24.46 17.03 18.45
N ALA A 127 23.84 17.87 17.62
CA ALA A 127 23.64 19.29 17.93
C ALA A 127 22.73 19.51 19.15
N LEU A 128 21.66 18.73 19.29
CA LEU A 128 20.75 18.80 20.44
C LEU A 128 21.39 18.26 21.72
N GLN A 129 22.19 17.20 21.65
CA GLN A 129 22.97 16.69 22.79
C GLN A 129 23.96 17.72 23.28
N ALA A 130 24.64 18.45 22.38
CA ALA A 130 25.53 19.54 22.74
C ALA A 130 24.82 20.70 23.46
N ARG A 131 23.49 20.84 23.24
CA ARG A 131 22.60 21.81 23.91
C ARG A 131 22.02 21.26 25.24
N GLY A 132 22.34 20.02 25.61
CA GLY A 132 21.92 19.40 26.86
C GLY A 132 20.62 18.59 26.80
N TYR A 133 20.12 18.25 25.58
CA TYR A 133 19.00 17.33 25.43
C TYR A 133 19.44 15.88 25.65
N VAL A 134 18.67 15.12 26.43
CA VAL A 134 18.93 13.71 26.75
C VAL A 134 17.97 12.83 25.96
N PHE A 135 18.51 11.87 25.23
CA PHE A 135 17.76 10.95 24.39
C PHE A 135 17.50 9.61 25.10
N ALA A 136 16.25 9.18 25.14
CA ALA A 136 15.80 7.92 25.71
C ALA A 136 15.56 6.83 24.65
N SER A 137 15.51 7.18 23.37
CA SER A 137 15.26 6.25 22.27
C SER A 137 16.34 6.32 21.17
N GLN A 138 16.29 5.33 20.27
CA GLN A 138 17.11 5.30 19.05
C GLN A 138 16.39 5.89 17.83
N THR A 139 15.17 6.45 18.01
CA THR A 139 14.36 6.91 16.90
C THR A 139 14.79 8.30 16.40
N ASP A 140 14.63 8.54 15.12
CA ASP A 140 14.70 9.86 14.49
C ASP A 140 13.56 10.78 14.96
N THR A 141 12.44 10.22 15.37
CA THR A 141 11.26 10.93 15.89
C THR A 141 11.55 11.69 17.18
N GLU A 142 12.32 11.14 18.09
CA GLU A 142 12.71 11.85 19.34
C GLU A 142 13.57 13.08 19.02
N VAL A 143 14.37 13.02 17.95
CA VAL A 143 15.14 14.16 17.44
C VAL A 143 14.20 15.30 17.07
N ILE A 144 13.11 15.00 16.33
CA ILE A 144 12.13 16.02 15.94
C ILE A 144 11.45 16.61 17.18
N ALA A 145 11.08 15.78 18.17
CA ALA A 145 10.45 16.26 19.41
C ALA A 145 11.34 17.25 20.18
N HIS A 146 12.62 16.94 20.31
CA HIS A 146 13.60 17.85 20.93
C HIS A 146 13.86 19.09 20.09
N LEU A 147 13.88 18.95 18.76
CA LEU A 147 14.07 20.09 17.86
C LEU A 147 12.90 21.09 17.97
N VAL A 148 11.65 20.63 17.97
CA VAL A 148 10.47 21.48 18.19
C VAL A 148 10.54 22.16 19.55
N ASP A 149 10.84 21.42 20.64
CA ASP A 149 10.98 22.01 21.97
C ASP A 149 12.07 23.09 22.01
N SER A 150 13.17 22.89 21.28
CA SER A 150 14.29 23.83 21.23
C SER A 150 13.97 25.15 20.53
N HIS A 151 12.93 25.17 19.69
CA HIS A 151 12.42 26.36 18.99
C HIS A 151 11.18 26.97 19.65
N TYR A 152 10.61 26.30 20.66
CA TYR A 152 9.40 26.79 21.30
C TYR A 152 9.65 28.06 22.13
N SER A 153 8.99 29.13 21.75
CA SER A 153 9.07 30.45 22.40
C SER A 153 7.70 31.02 22.82
N GLY A 154 6.66 30.14 22.89
CA GLY A 154 5.30 30.52 23.26
C GLY A 154 4.26 30.30 22.15
N ASP A 155 4.69 29.84 20.96
CA ASP A 155 3.80 29.43 19.86
C ASP A 155 4.28 28.11 19.24
N LEU A 156 3.41 27.09 19.28
CA LEU A 156 3.74 25.75 18.78
C LEU A 156 3.84 25.73 17.24
N CYS A 157 3.04 26.53 16.55
CA CYS A 157 3.06 26.56 15.09
C CYS A 157 4.38 27.12 14.57
N GLU A 158 4.88 28.21 15.17
CA GLU A 158 6.19 28.80 14.85
C GLU A 158 7.33 27.82 15.18
N ALA A 159 7.25 27.12 16.29
CA ALA A 159 8.26 26.12 16.68
C ALA A 159 8.31 24.95 15.71
N VAL A 160 7.16 24.42 15.27
CA VAL A 160 7.07 23.35 14.27
C VAL A 160 7.60 23.84 12.91
N GLN A 161 7.22 25.05 12.49
CA GLN A 161 7.71 25.66 11.25
C GLN A 161 9.25 25.76 11.23
N ALA A 162 9.84 26.24 12.34
CA ALA A 162 11.29 26.35 12.48
C ALA A 162 12.00 24.98 12.49
N ALA A 163 11.36 23.98 13.11
CA ALA A 163 11.89 22.63 13.14
C ALA A 163 11.86 21.96 11.77
N VAL A 164 10.71 21.98 11.07
CA VAL A 164 10.57 21.30 9.76
C VAL A 164 11.45 21.91 8.68
N ALA A 165 11.81 23.18 8.79
CA ALA A 165 12.75 23.85 7.90
C ALA A 165 14.18 23.26 7.94
N GLN A 166 14.51 22.49 8.99
CA GLN A 166 15.82 21.85 9.20
C GLN A 166 15.81 20.36 8.89
N LEU A 167 14.61 19.75 8.64
CA LEU A 167 14.49 18.33 8.37
C LEU A 167 14.79 18.01 6.91
N HIS A 168 15.61 16.98 6.71
CA HIS A 168 15.82 16.36 5.41
C HIS A 168 15.19 14.96 5.41
N GLY A 169 14.44 14.62 4.37
CA GLY A 169 13.74 13.34 4.26
C GLY A 169 12.21 13.48 4.25
N ALA A 170 11.52 12.35 4.42
CA ALA A 170 10.07 12.30 4.39
C ALA A 170 9.47 12.31 5.80
N TYR A 171 8.43 13.11 6.00
CA TYR A 171 7.71 13.15 7.28
C TYR A 171 6.22 13.49 7.12
N ALA A 172 5.42 12.94 8.01
CA ALA A 172 4.14 13.47 8.47
C ALA A 172 4.17 13.46 10.00
N ILE A 173 3.96 14.59 10.62
CA ILE A 173 4.02 14.75 12.08
C ILE A 173 2.72 15.31 12.63
N ALA A 174 2.41 14.94 13.89
CA ALA A 174 1.42 15.63 14.71
C ALA A 174 2.05 15.93 16.09
N VAL A 175 1.91 17.14 16.55
CA VAL A 175 2.63 17.72 17.69
C VAL A 175 1.68 18.42 18.65
N MET A 176 1.91 18.22 19.96
CA MET A 176 1.24 18.96 21.05
C MET A 176 2.28 19.55 22.00
N HIS A 177 1.92 20.63 22.68
CA HIS A 177 2.70 21.26 23.74
C HIS A 177 1.91 21.34 25.05
N LYS A 178 2.57 21.17 26.19
CA LYS A 178 1.93 21.17 27.51
C LYS A 178 1.25 22.49 27.90
N ASP A 179 1.68 23.60 27.33
CA ASP A 179 1.14 24.95 27.62
C ASP A 179 0.03 25.36 26.64
N GLU A 180 -0.33 24.51 25.67
CA GLU A 180 -1.35 24.77 24.65
C GLU A 180 -2.41 23.64 24.60
N PRO A 181 -3.35 23.57 25.55
CA PRO A 181 -4.19 22.40 25.80
C PRO A 181 -5.22 22.08 24.70
N HIS A 182 -5.52 23.00 23.79
CA HIS A 182 -6.51 22.83 22.73
C HIS A 182 -5.89 23.04 21.33
N ARG A 183 -4.67 22.57 21.16
CA ARG A 183 -3.92 22.75 19.91
C ARG A 183 -3.16 21.50 19.51
N VAL A 184 -3.26 21.14 18.22
CA VAL A 184 -2.41 20.14 17.57
C VAL A 184 -1.89 20.77 16.29
N VAL A 185 -0.58 20.72 16.08
CA VAL A 185 0.05 21.19 14.85
C VAL A 185 0.53 19.98 14.06
N GLY A 186 0.16 19.94 12.76
CA GLY A 186 0.60 18.93 11.82
C GLY A 186 1.47 19.52 10.72
N ALA A 187 2.40 18.74 10.20
CA ALA A 187 3.16 19.10 9.01
C ALA A 187 3.47 17.86 8.18
N ARG A 188 3.60 18.04 6.85
CA ARG A 188 3.93 16.93 5.97
C ARG A 188 4.93 17.31 4.87
N ALA A 189 5.81 16.36 4.56
CA ALA A 189 6.60 16.32 3.34
C ALA A 189 6.88 14.84 3.02
N GLY A 190 6.55 14.38 1.82
CA GLY A 190 6.75 12.99 1.39
C GLY A 190 5.74 11.98 1.95
N SER A 191 5.35 12.07 3.23
CA SER A 191 4.37 11.16 3.86
C SER A 191 2.96 11.77 3.88
N PRO A 192 1.88 10.95 3.74
CA PRO A 192 0.51 11.46 3.70
C PRO A 192 0.02 11.96 5.06
N LEU A 193 -0.71 13.08 5.03
CA LEU A 193 -1.46 13.62 6.17
C LEU A 193 -2.72 14.32 5.67
N ILE A 194 -3.83 14.12 6.35
CA ILE A 194 -5.12 14.73 6.06
C ILE A 194 -5.69 15.43 7.29
N LEU A 195 -6.52 16.43 7.05
CA LEU A 195 -7.34 17.08 8.06
C LEU A 195 -8.79 16.61 7.93
N GLY A 196 -9.40 16.16 9.02
CA GLY A 196 -10.83 15.89 9.14
C GLY A 196 -11.54 17.08 9.80
N VAL A 197 -12.64 17.54 9.20
CA VAL A 197 -13.45 18.64 9.72
C VAL A 197 -14.70 18.06 10.38
N GLY A 198 -14.93 18.35 11.64
CA GLY A 198 -16.14 17.98 12.35
C GLY A 198 -17.30 18.86 11.91
N SER A 199 -18.26 18.25 11.22
CA SER A 199 -19.44 18.92 10.65
C SER A 199 -20.72 18.69 11.44
N GLY A 200 -20.67 17.91 12.53
CA GLY A 200 -21.85 17.43 13.25
C GLY A 200 -22.55 16.25 12.55
N THR A 201 -21.93 15.68 11.51
CA THR A 201 -22.35 14.44 10.86
C THR A 201 -21.54 13.25 11.36
N GLY A 202 -22.06 12.03 11.26
CA GLY A 202 -21.44 10.86 11.85
C GLY A 202 -21.37 10.94 13.38
N SER A 203 -20.24 10.60 13.97
CA SER A 203 -19.99 10.74 15.41
C SER A 203 -19.22 12.03 15.76
N SER A 204 -18.92 12.90 14.78
CA SER A 204 -18.24 14.18 15.03
C SER A 204 -19.18 15.22 15.61
N VAL A 205 -18.62 16.14 16.40
CA VAL A 205 -19.31 17.36 16.89
C VAL A 205 -18.79 18.55 16.10
N ALA A 206 -19.68 19.56 15.88
CA ALA A 206 -19.26 20.77 15.18
C ALA A 206 -18.14 21.47 15.95
N GLY A 207 -17.09 21.87 15.23
CA GLY A 207 -15.88 22.50 15.80
C GLY A 207 -14.78 21.55 16.25
N GLU A 208 -15.00 20.23 16.16
CA GLU A 208 -13.91 19.26 16.29
C GLU A 208 -13.04 19.24 15.03
N HIS A 209 -11.74 19.06 15.20
CA HIS A 209 -10.82 18.87 14.10
C HIS A 209 -9.92 17.67 14.35
N PHE A 210 -9.62 16.96 13.27
CA PHE A 210 -8.86 15.70 13.31
C PHE A 210 -7.68 15.77 12.36
N LEU A 211 -6.58 15.11 12.72
CA LEU A 211 -5.50 14.74 11.80
C LEU A 211 -5.46 13.23 11.64
N ALA A 212 -5.17 12.77 10.45
CA ALA A 212 -4.91 11.35 10.21
C ALA A 212 -3.95 11.15 9.04
N SER A 213 -3.26 10.03 9.04
CA SER A 213 -2.44 9.62 7.88
C SER A 213 -3.29 8.98 6.77
N ASP A 214 -4.55 8.65 7.05
CA ASP A 214 -5.49 8.05 6.09
C ASP A 214 -6.94 8.31 6.52
N ALA A 215 -7.83 8.52 5.53
CA ALA A 215 -9.24 8.76 5.78
C ALA A 215 -9.97 7.60 6.48
N MET A 216 -9.48 6.37 6.33
CA MET A 216 -10.01 5.19 7.04
C MET A 216 -9.97 5.34 8.56
N ALA A 217 -8.98 6.03 9.10
CA ALA A 217 -8.90 6.32 10.54
C ALA A 217 -10.13 7.09 11.05
N LEU A 218 -10.67 7.95 10.21
CA LEU A 218 -11.81 8.84 10.52
C LEU A 218 -13.16 8.28 10.05
N ALA A 219 -13.20 7.05 9.52
CA ALA A 219 -14.44 6.41 9.07
C ALA A 219 -15.47 6.35 10.20
N GLY A 220 -16.71 6.84 9.96
CA GLY A 220 -17.75 6.94 10.98
C GLY A 220 -17.57 8.10 11.98
N VAL A 221 -16.45 8.84 11.91
CA VAL A 221 -16.22 10.08 12.68
C VAL A 221 -16.61 11.29 11.86
N THR A 222 -15.94 11.50 10.72
CA THR A 222 -16.29 12.54 9.74
C THR A 222 -16.01 12.07 8.33
N ASP A 223 -16.80 12.53 7.38
CA ASP A 223 -16.63 12.36 5.94
C ASP A 223 -16.05 13.61 5.24
N GLN A 224 -15.85 14.71 6.00
CA GLN A 224 -15.33 15.98 5.49
C GLN A 224 -13.82 16.00 5.62
N ILE A 225 -13.12 15.74 4.52
CA ILE A 225 -11.67 15.56 4.49
C ILE A 225 -11.01 16.66 3.65
N VAL A 226 -9.94 17.23 4.19
CA VAL A 226 -9.01 18.10 3.48
C VAL A 226 -7.69 17.33 3.28
N TYR A 227 -7.28 17.15 2.03
CA TYR A 227 -5.97 16.57 1.71
C TYR A 227 -4.91 17.66 1.75
N LEU A 228 -3.93 17.49 2.64
CA LEU A 228 -2.78 18.40 2.70
C LEU A 228 -1.85 18.15 1.51
N GLU A 229 -1.27 19.20 0.98
CA GLU A 229 -0.30 19.14 -0.10
C GLU A 229 1.15 19.07 0.42
N GLU A 230 2.09 18.88 -0.48
CA GLU A 230 3.51 18.75 -0.17
C GLU A 230 4.06 20.04 0.46
N GLY A 231 4.60 19.91 1.68
CA GLY A 231 5.12 21.04 2.46
C GLY A 231 4.06 21.83 3.23
N ASP A 232 2.81 21.35 3.28
CA ASP A 232 1.77 21.98 4.11
C ASP A 232 2.05 21.78 5.59
N LEU A 233 1.79 22.84 6.37
CA LEU A 233 1.67 22.84 7.80
C LEU A 233 0.24 23.20 8.17
N VAL A 234 -0.37 22.51 9.12
CA VAL A 234 -1.72 22.73 9.59
C VAL A 234 -1.76 22.95 11.10
N ASP A 235 -2.44 23.99 11.51
CA ASP A 235 -2.66 24.36 12.91
C ASP A 235 -4.13 24.11 13.26
N LEU A 236 -4.38 23.09 14.08
CA LEU A 236 -5.72 22.74 14.58
C LEU A 236 -5.94 23.31 15.95
N GLN A 237 -7.01 24.07 16.08
CA GLN A 237 -7.53 24.55 17.35
C GLN A 237 -9.03 24.23 17.47
N LEU A 238 -9.57 24.37 18.64
CA LEU A 238 -11.01 24.16 18.85
C LEU A 238 -11.82 25.18 18.05
N GLY A 239 -12.70 24.67 17.17
CA GLY A 239 -13.59 25.49 16.34
C GLY A 239 -12.93 26.13 15.10
N ARG A 240 -11.62 25.96 14.88
CA ARG A 240 -10.92 26.56 13.74
C ARG A 240 -9.63 25.83 13.38
N TYR A 241 -9.23 25.95 12.13
CA TYR A 241 -7.93 25.49 11.66
C TYR A 241 -7.35 26.46 10.64
N TRP A 242 -6.04 26.42 10.45
CA TRP A 242 -5.33 27.13 9.39
C TRP A 242 -4.37 26.19 8.69
N ILE A 243 -4.22 26.40 7.39
CA ILE A 243 -3.23 25.68 6.58
C ILE A 243 -2.26 26.72 6.04
N MET A 244 -0.97 26.41 6.14
CA MET A 244 0.12 27.19 5.58
C MET A 244 0.83 26.31 4.55
N GLY A 245 0.84 26.73 3.30
CA GLY A 245 1.47 26.05 2.19
C GLY A 245 2.84 26.63 1.84
N LYS A 246 3.63 25.86 1.09
CA LYS A 246 4.97 26.27 0.65
C LYS A 246 4.88 27.44 -0.31
N GLY A 247 5.27 28.63 0.14
CA GLY A 247 5.51 29.81 -0.70
C GLY A 247 6.93 29.80 -1.31
N ARG A 248 7.26 30.87 -2.06
CA ARG A 248 8.60 30.98 -2.71
C ARG A 248 9.75 31.10 -1.72
N GLU A 249 9.57 31.81 -0.62
CA GLU A 249 10.61 32.09 0.40
C GLU A 249 10.18 31.67 1.81
N ALA A 250 8.87 31.57 2.10
CA ALA A 250 8.31 31.19 3.39
C ALA A 250 6.96 30.49 3.23
N LEU A 251 6.45 29.88 4.31
CA LEU A 251 5.08 29.37 4.35
C LEU A 251 4.09 30.52 4.30
N THR A 252 3.04 30.39 3.50
CA THR A 252 1.96 31.36 3.34
C THR A 252 0.61 30.72 3.59
N PRO A 253 -0.42 31.47 4.06
CA PRO A 253 -1.76 30.94 4.18
C PRO A 253 -2.23 30.28 2.87
N ALA A 254 -2.76 29.08 2.97
CA ALA A 254 -3.23 28.30 1.84
C ALA A 254 -4.63 27.77 2.08
N GLU A 255 -5.45 27.78 1.05
CA GLU A 255 -6.77 27.16 1.06
C GLU A 255 -6.70 25.80 0.38
N ARG A 256 -7.31 24.79 0.99
CA ARG A 256 -7.42 23.43 0.43
C ARG A 256 -8.90 23.04 0.42
N PRO A 257 -9.41 22.42 -0.65
CA PRO A 257 -10.83 22.09 -0.74
C PRO A 257 -11.20 20.98 0.24
N VAL A 258 -12.32 21.17 0.93
CA VAL A 258 -12.97 20.11 1.69
C VAL A 258 -13.65 19.17 0.71
N ARG A 259 -13.38 17.86 0.82
CA ARG A 259 -13.97 16.81 0.00
C ARG A 259 -14.79 15.87 0.87
N THR A 260 -15.98 15.50 0.40
CA THR A 260 -16.76 14.45 1.06
C THR A 260 -16.23 13.09 0.61
N VAL A 261 -15.72 12.31 1.56
CA VAL A 261 -15.15 10.98 1.34
C VAL A 261 -15.97 9.95 2.10
N GLN A 262 -16.71 9.11 1.38
CA GLN A 262 -17.46 8.01 1.99
C GLN A 262 -16.51 6.86 2.31
N ALA A 263 -15.88 6.90 3.48
CA ALA A 263 -15.18 5.74 4.02
C ALA A 263 -16.18 4.78 4.65
N HIS A 264 -16.50 3.68 3.97
CA HIS A 264 -17.47 2.70 4.46
C HIS A 264 -16.84 1.87 5.59
N SER A 265 -17.29 2.05 6.81
CA SER A 265 -16.86 1.26 7.97
C SER A 265 -17.15 -0.25 7.80
N GLY A 266 -18.23 -0.62 7.11
CA GLY A 266 -18.58 -2.00 6.81
C GLY A 266 -17.65 -2.71 5.81
N ALA A 267 -16.88 -1.97 5.02
CA ALA A 267 -15.91 -2.57 4.09
C ALA A 267 -14.76 -3.29 4.81
N ALA A 268 -14.49 -2.94 6.07
CA ALA A 268 -13.49 -3.57 6.92
C ALA A 268 -14.02 -4.77 7.73
N GLU A 269 -15.29 -5.18 7.57
CA GLU A 269 -15.83 -6.33 8.26
C GLU A 269 -15.33 -7.64 7.63
N LEU A 270 -14.89 -8.57 8.49
CA LEU A 270 -14.36 -9.86 8.04
C LEU A 270 -15.44 -10.76 7.43
N GLY A 271 -16.70 -10.63 7.91
CA GLY A 271 -17.82 -11.45 7.47
C GLY A 271 -17.63 -12.92 7.86
N PRO A 272 -18.03 -13.89 7.01
CA PRO A 272 -17.95 -15.31 7.31
C PRO A 272 -16.53 -15.90 7.14
N TYR A 273 -15.57 -15.11 6.73
CA TYR A 273 -14.22 -15.57 6.41
C TYR A 273 -13.34 -15.62 7.67
N ARG A 274 -12.36 -16.51 7.64
CA ARG A 274 -11.41 -16.68 8.74
C ARG A 274 -10.35 -15.58 8.80
N HIS A 275 -9.95 -15.06 7.63
CA HIS A 275 -8.91 -14.04 7.45
C HIS A 275 -9.31 -13.05 6.36
N TYR A 276 -8.78 -11.83 6.40
CA TYR A 276 -8.99 -10.84 5.34
C TYR A 276 -8.46 -11.30 3.99
N MET A 277 -7.28 -11.90 3.94
CA MET A 277 -6.75 -12.44 2.68
C MET A 277 -7.69 -13.49 2.07
N GLN A 278 -8.29 -14.37 2.87
CA GLN A 278 -9.30 -15.33 2.37
C GLN A 278 -10.49 -14.58 1.76
N LYS A 279 -11.07 -13.63 2.51
CA LYS A 279 -12.15 -12.78 2.02
C LYS A 279 -11.80 -12.15 0.67
N GLU A 280 -10.62 -11.55 0.58
CA GLU A 280 -10.14 -10.81 -0.59
C GLU A 280 -9.89 -11.73 -1.80
N ILE A 281 -9.43 -12.97 -1.58
CA ILE A 281 -9.34 -13.99 -2.65
C ILE A 281 -10.73 -14.32 -3.18
N PHE A 282 -11.71 -14.53 -2.31
CA PHE A 282 -13.08 -14.89 -2.69
C PHE A 282 -13.90 -13.71 -3.20
N GLU A 283 -13.51 -12.47 -2.92
CA GLU A 283 -14.12 -11.27 -3.47
C GLU A 283 -13.67 -10.95 -4.92
N GLN A 284 -12.67 -11.61 -5.46
CA GLN A 284 -12.14 -11.31 -6.79
C GLN A 284 -13.20 -11.29 -7.90
N PRO A 285 -14.18 -12.21 -7.98
CA PRO A 285 -15.25 -12.13 -8.98
C PRO A 285 -16.03 -10.82 -8.90
N ARG A 286 -16.38 -10.39 -7.68
CA ARG A 286 -17.06 -9.11 -7.45
C ARG A 286 -16.15 -7.93 -7.76
N ALA A 287 -14.91 -7.95 -7.27
CA ALA A 287 -13.94 -6.87 -7.52
C ALA A 287 -13.70 -6.63 -9.02
N ILE A 288 -13.64 -7.70 -9.82
CA ILE A 288 -13.55 -7.61 -11.27
C ILE A 288 -14.85 -7.02 -11.87
N ALA A 289 -16.02 -7.43 -11.40
CA ALA A 289 -17.28 -6.86 -11.84
C ALA A 289 -17.35 -5.35 -11.55
N ASP A 290 -16.97 -4.94 -10.33
CA ASP A 290 -16.95 -3.54 -9.91
C ASP A 290 -15.89 -2.73 -10.72
N THR A 291 -14.74 -3.34 -11.06
CA THR A 291 -13.70 -2.73 -11.91
C THR A 291 -14.23 -2.46 -13.32
N LEU A 292 -15.06 -3.35 -13.84
CA LEU A 292 -15.62 -3.28 -15.20
C LEU A 292 -17.01 -2.64 -15.24
N GLU A 293 -17.49 -2.10 -14.11
CA GLU A 293 -18.82 -1.48 -14.03
C GLU A 293 -18.96 -0.31 -15.02
N GLY A 294 -20.07 -0.27 -15.74
CA GLY A 294 -20.36 0.76 -16.73
C GLY A 294 -19.56 0.64 -18.04
N LEU A 295 -18.81 -0.44 -18.23
CA LEU A 295 -18.06 -0.67 -19.47
C LEU A 295 -19.00 -1.07 -20.60
N GLU A 296 -19.37 -0.09 -21.44
CA GLU A 296 -20.19 -0.31 -22.64
C GLU A 296 -19.35 -0.63 -23.88
N GLY A 297 -18.18 -0.01 -24.02
CA GLY A 297 -17.23 -0.18 -25.12
C GLY A 297 -15.80 0.11 -24.69
N ILE A 298 -14.85 -0.18 -25.53
CA ILE A 298 -13.43 0.16 -25.32
C ILE A 298 -13.20 1.54 -25.92
N VAL A 299 -13.05 2.53 -25.06
CA VAL A 299 -12.81 3.92 -25.47
C VAL A 299 -11.71 4.56 -24.62
N PRO A 300 -10.85 5.41 -25.21
CA PRO A 300 -9.79 6.09 -24.47
C PRO A 300 -10.30 6.94 -23.28
N GLU A 301 -11.52 7.47 -23.38
CA GLU A 301 -12.17 8.32 -22.37
C GLU A 301 -12.32 7.63 -21.00
N LEU A 302 -12.24 6.30 -20.94
CA LEU A 302 -12.17 5.53 -19.69
C LEU A 302 -10.99 5.95 -18.80
N PHE A 303 -9.98 6.58 -19.39
CA PHE A 303 -8.74 6.98 -18.73
C PHE A 303 -8.59 8.50 -18.60
N ASP A 304 -9.62 9.28 -18.93
CA ASP A 304 -9.55 10.75 -18.87
C ASP A 304 -9.16 11.27 -17.50
N GLY A 305 -8.41 12.36 -17.48
CA GLY A 305 -7.95 13.00 -16.26
C GLY A 305 -9.06 13.80 -15.56
N ALA A 306 -9.00 13.87 -14.24
CA ALA A 306 -9.91 14.68 -13.43
C ALA A 306 -9.80 16.20 -13.74
N ASP A 307 -8.68 16.64 -14.31
CA ASP A 307 -8.43 18.01 -14.75
C ASP A 307 -8.92 18.30 -16.18
N GLY A 308 -9.59 17.33 -16.83
CA GLY A 308 -10.06 17.42 -18.21
C GLY A 308 -9.01 17.04 -19.26
N THR A 309 -7.87 16.48 -18.85
CA THR A 309 -6.88 15.93 -19.78
C THR A 309 -7.50 14.75 -20.56
N SER A 310 -7.48 14.83 -21.89
CA SER A 310 -8.07 13.81 -22.77
C SER A 310 -7.09 12.68 -23.05
N ALA A 311 -7.44 11.46 -22.65
CA ALA A 311 -6.66 10.26 -22.94
C ALA A 311 -6.58 9.99 -24.45
N TRP A 312 -7.64 10.28 -25.21
CA TRP A 312 -7.65 10.13 -26.65
C TRP A 312 -6.53 10.93 -27.35
N ARG A 313 -6.25 12.17 -26.90
CA ARG A 313 -5.15 12.98 -27.43
C ARG A 313 -3.80 12.38 -27.06
N VAL A 314 -3.60 12.07 -25.79
CA VAL A 314 -2.36 11.48 -25.29
C VAL A 314 -2.03 10.16 -26.00
N PHE A 315 -3.01 9.25 -26.14
CA PHE A 315 -2.81 7.94 -26.78
C PHE A 315 -2.43 8.03 -28.26
N LYS A 316 -2.81 9.10 -28.95
CA LYS A 316 -2.36 9.35 -30.33
C LYS A 316 -0.92 9.85 -30.40
N GLU A 317 -0.48 10.63 -29.43
CA GLU A 317 0.84 11.28 -29.42
C GLU A 317 1.96 10.34 -28.99
N ILE A 318 1.68 9.38 -28.11
CA ILE A 318 2.70 8.46 -27.58
C ILE A 318 3.14 7.40 -28.60
N ASP A 319 4.39 6.94 -28.48
CA ASP A 319 4.99 5.87 -29.29
C ASP A 319 5.59 4.72 -28.44
N SER A 320 5.60 4.86 -27.14
CA SER A 320 6.10 3.83 -26.21
C SER A 320 5.38 3.93 -24.86
N VAL A 321 5.53 2.90 -24.04
CA VAL A 321 5.01 2.85 -22.67
C VAL A 321 6.17 2.53 -21.73
N LEU A 322 6.26 3.27 -20.62
CA LEU A 322 7.13 3.00 -19.48
C LEU A 322 6.27 2.71 -18.25
N ILE A 323 6.31 1.48 -17.74
CA ILE A 323 5.58 1.08 -16.54
C ILE A 323 6.52 1.16 -15.33
N LEU A 324 6.07 1.85 -14.27
CA LEU A 324 6.80 2.03 -13.01
C LEU A 324 5.97 1.48 -11.86
N ALA A 325 6.49 0.48 -11.16
CA ALA A 325 5.77 -0.15 -10.04
C ALA A 325 6.72 -0.92 -9.11
N CYS A 326 6.21 -1.37 -7.97
CA CYS A 326 6.90 -2.23 -7.01
C CYS A 326 6.10 -3.52 -6.73
N GLY A 327 6.80 -4.60 -6.36
CA GLY A 327 6.22 -5.84 -5.87
C GLY A 327 5.15 -6.44 -6.79
N THR A 328 4.01 -6.81 -6.23
CA THR A 328 2.84 -7.36 -6.94
C THR A 328 2.42 -6.49 -8.13
N SER A 329 2.39 -5.16 -7.96
CA SER A 329 2.06 -4.22 -9.04
C SER A 329 3.10 -4.23 -10.16
N TYR A 330 4.38 -4.43 -9.85
CA TYR A 330 5.42 -4.60 -10.88
C TYR A 330 5.17 -5.86 -11.71
N TYR A 331 4.76 -6.98 -11.09
CA TYR A 331 4.45 -8.20 -11.83
C TYR A 331 3.20 -8.07 -12.71
N SER A 332 2.20 -7.29 -12.29
CA SER A 332 1.07 -6.97 -13.17
C SER A 332 1.52 -6.17 -14.41
N GLY A 333 2.46 -5.25 -14.25
CA GLY A 333 3.10 -4.52 -15.35
C GLY A 333 3.89 -5.44 -16.27
N CYS A 334 4.62 -6.42 -15.72
CA CYS A 334 5.34 -7.43 -16.52
C CYS A 334 4.39 -8.27 -17.39
N ALA A 335 3.20 -8.62 -16.89
CA ALA A 335 2.19 -9.29 -17.69
C ALA A 335 1.62 -8.36 -18.78
N ALA A 336 1.31 -7.11 -18.43
CA ALA A 336 0.77 -6.12 -19.35
C ALA A 336 1.72 -5.82 -20.53
N LYS A 337 3.04 -5.91 -20.32
CA LYS A 337 4.02 -5.74 -21.40
C LYS A 337 3.72 -6.65 -22.58
N TYR A 338 3.41 -7.92 -22.34
CA TYR A 338 3.07 -8.87 -23.42
C TYR A 338 1.84 -8.40 -24.19
N TRP A 339 0.80 -7.94 -23.51
CA TRP A 339 -0.41 -7.45 -24.14
C TRP A 339 -0.18 -6.17 -24.95
N LEU A 340 0.55 -5.21 -24.37
CA LEU A 340 0.84 -3.92 -25.00
C LEU A 340 1.66 -4.11 -26.29
N GLU A 341 2.65 -5.00 -26.28
CA GLU A 341 3.47 -5.28 -27.45
C GLU A 341 2.72 -6.13 -28.49
N GLU A 342 1.99 -7.17 -28.08
CA GLU A 342 1.30 -8.08 -29.00
C GLU A 342 0.02 -7.46 -29.59
N ILE A 343 -0.86 -6.90 -28.75
CA ILE A 343 -2.18 -6.42 -29.13
C ILE A 343 -2.13 -4.96 -29.60
N ALA A 344 -1.54 -4.08 -28.80
CA ALA A 344 -1.45 -2.66 -29.13
C ALA A 344 -0.27 -2.30 -30.05
N GLY A 345 0.75 -3.17 -30.15
CA GLY A 345 1.94 -2.95 -30.97
C GLY A 345 2.80 -1.79 -30.49
N ILE A 346 2.81 -1.53 -29.20
CA ILE A 346 3.54 -0.41 -28.60
C ILE A 346 4.74 -0.95 -27.80
N PRO A 347 5.97 -0.52 -28.08
CA PRO A 347 7.15 -0.88 -27.30
C PRO A 347 6.95 -0.53 -25.83
N THR A 348 7.19 -1.49 -24.94
CA THR A 348 6.91 -1.34 -23.52
C THR A 348 8.10 -1.74 -22.67
N GLN A 349 8.50 -0.85 -21.76
CA GLN A 349 9.47 -1.12 -20.70
C GLN A 349 8.75 -1.20 -19.35
N VAL A 350 9.23 -2.09 -18.48
CA VAL A 350 8.73 -2.23 -17.10
C VAL A 350 9.92 -2.13 -16.17
N GLU A 351 9.87 -1.19 -15.24
CA GLU A 351 10.96 -0.90 -14.32
C GLU A 351 10.48 -1.00 -12.87
N VAL A 352 11.34 -1.53 -12.01
CA VAL A 352 11.14 -1.46 -10.56
C VAL A 352 11.30 -0.01 -10.11
N ALA A 353 10.29 0.55 -9.49
CA ALA A 353 10.25 1.98 -9.19
C ALA A 353 11.35 2.41 -8.20
N SER A 354 11.71 1.57 -7.21
CA SER A 354 12.80 1.83 -6.27
C SER A 354 14.17 1.98 -6.95
N GLU A 355 14.38 1.32 -8.09
CA GLU A 355 15.61 1.42 -8.86
C GLU A 355 15.55 2.57 -9.87
N TYR A 356 14.40 2.73 -10.55
CA TYR A 356 14.23 3.76 -11.57
C TYR A 356 14.42 5.16 -11.01
N ARG A 357 13.96 5.43 -9.79
CA ARG A 357 14.03 6.76 -9.17
C ARG A 357 15.45 7.31 -9.00
N TYR A 358 16.46 6.45 -9.00
CA TYR A 358 17.86 6.83 -8.75
C TYR A 358 18.77 6.69 -9.97
N ARG A 359 18.40 5.82 -10.91
CA ARG A 359 19.28 5.58 -12.04
C ARG A 359 19.20 6.68 -13.09
N THR A 360 20.31 6.96 -13.75
CA THR A 360 20.30 7.76 -14.98
C THR A 360 19.59 6.97 -16.08
N SER A 361 18.53 7.54 -16.65
CA SER A 361 17.78 6.95 -17.75
C SER A 361 17.75 7.92 -18.94
N VAL A 362 17.61 7.37 -20.15
CA VAL A 362 17.39 8.18 -21.35
C VAL A 362 15.89 8.39 -21.52
N PRO A 363 15.36 9.61 -21.34
CA PRO A 363 13.94 9.86 -21.43
C PRO A 363 13.45 9.84 -22.88
N ASN A 364 12.23 9.30 -23.08
CA ASN A 364 11.48 9.54 -24.30
C ASN A 364 10.25 10.41 -23.97
N PRO A 365 10.21 11.70 -24.37
CA PRO A 365 9.08 12.61 -24.09
C PRO A 365 7.74 12.12 -24.65
N ARG A 366 7.75 11.18 -25.59
CA ARG A 366 6.57 10.56 -26.18
C ARG A 366 6.20 9.23 -25.53
N SER A 367 6.81 8.86 -24.42
CA SER A 367 6.39 7.72 -23.63
C SER A 367 5.19 8.06 -22.76
N LEU A 368 4.23 7.14 -22.68
CA LEU A 368 3.25 7.12 -21.61
C LEU A 368 3.89 6.47 -20.38
N VAL A 369 4.09 7.26 -19.34
CA VAL A 369 4.53 6.75 -18.04
C VAL A 369 3.31 6.21 -17.29
N VAL A 370 3.26 4.91 -17.08
CA VAL A 370 2.16 4.23 -16.37
C VAL A 370 2.63 3.80 -14.99
N THR A 371 2.01 4.34 -13.96
CA THR A 371 2.22 3.86 -12.59
C THR A 371 1.13 2.88 -12.19
N ILE A 372 1.49 1.84 -11.44
CA ILE A 372 0.55 0.84 -10.93
C ILE A 372 0.71 0.77 -9.42
N THR A 373 -0.38 0.95 -8.68
CA THR A 373 -0.35 0.95 -7.23
C THR A 373 -1.73 0.63 -6.65
N GLN A 374 -1.76 -0.08 -5.52
CA GLN A 374 -3.01 -0.32 -4.81
C GLN A 374 -3.41 0.91 -3.98
N SER A 375 -2.51 1.43 -3.15
CA SER A 375 -2.78 2.55 -2.24
C SER A 375 -2.69 3.93 -2.89
N GLY A 376 -1.91 4.06 -3.96
CA GLY A 376 -1.56 5.33 -4.56
C GLY A 376 -0.63 6.21 -3.71
N GLU A 377 -0.02 5.63 -2.67
CA GLU A 377 0.85 6.33 -1.72
C GLU A 377 2.23 5.66 -1.58
N THR A 378 2.59 4.74 -2.47
CA THR A 378 3.89 4.05 -2.44
C THR A 378 5.01 5.05 -2.74
N ALA A 379 5.91 5.27 -1.78
CA ALA A 379 6.95 6.30 -1.84
C ALA A 379 7.84 6.15 -3.08
N ASP A 380 8.35 4.95 -3.32
CA ASP A 380 9.22 4.68 -4.49
C ASP A 380 8.51 4.96 -5.81
N THR A 381 7.24 4.56 -5.93
CA THR A 381 6.48 4.77 -7.18
C THR A 381 6.17 6.24 -7.41
N LEU A 382 5.85 7.01 -6.35
CA LEU A 382 5.67 8.46 -6.43
C LEU A 382 6.98 9.17 -6.82
N ALA A 383 8.09 8.78 -6.20
CA ALA A 383 9.39 9.37 -6.50
C ALA A 383 9.84 9.03 -7.93
N ALA A 384 9.60 7.80 -8.39
CA ALA A 384 9.90 7.38 -9.77
C ALA A 384 9.06 8.17 -10.79
N LEU A 385 7.78 8.41 -10.51
CA LEU A 385 6.92 9.28 -11.34
C LEU A 385 7.49 10.69 -11.44
N ARG A 386 7.81 11.31 -10.30
CA ARG A 386 8.39 12.66 -10.24
C ARG A 386 9.73 12.73 -10.95
N HIS A 387 10.55 11.69 -10.83
CA HIS A 387 11.82 11.59 -11.57
C HIS A 387 11.57 11.56 -13.08
N ALA A 388 10.64 10.73 -13.58
CA ALA A 388 10.27 10.71 -15.00
C ALA A 388 9.76 12.06 -15.50
N GLN A 389 8.91 12.74 -14.70
CA GLN A 389 8.41 14.09 -15.03
C GLN A 389 9.54 15.13 -15.09
N SER A 390 10.50 15.06 -14.16
CA SER A 390 11.68 15.96 -14.15
C SER A 390 12.57 15.78 -15.38
N LEU A 391 12.56 14.59 -15.99
CA LEU A 391 13.24 14.28 -17.24
C LEU A 391 12.45 14.69 -18.50
N GLY A 392 11.27 15.32 -18.33
CA GLY A 392 10.43 15.81 -19.45
C GLY A 392 9.37 14.85 -19.96
N MET A 393 9.18 13.69 -19.31
CA MET A 393 8.10 12.73 -19.65
C MET A 393 6.80 13.16 -18.98
N GLN A 394 5.96 13.91 -19.71
CA GLN A 394 4.76 14.55 -19.16
C GLN A 394 3.47 13.77 -19.37
N HIS A 395 3.44 12.74 -20.24
CA HIS A 395 2.30 11.88 -20.44
C HIS A 395 2.28 10.82 -19.35
N THR A 396 1.45 11.02 -18.33
CA THR A 396 1.40 10.16 -17.13
C THR A 396 0.00 9.58 -16.93
N LEU A 397 -0.07 8.30 -16.56
CA LEU A 397 -1.29 7.56 -16.27
C LEU A 397 -1.08 6.70 -15.03
N THR A 398 -2.09 6.58 -14.17
CA THR A 398 -2.06 5.63 -13.07
C THR A 398 -3.19 4.62 -13.15
N ILE A 399 -2.87 3.35 -12.86
CA ILE A 399 -3.84 2.30 -12.51
C ILE A 399 -3.83 2.18 -10.99
N CYS A 400 -4.87 2.67 -10.34
CA CYS A 400 -4.90 2.82 -8.88
C CYS A 400 -6.25 2.40 -8.30
N ASN A 401 -6.27 1.89 -7.07
CA ASN A 401 -7.52 1.55 -6.39
C ASN A 401 -8.12 2.71 -5.59
N VAL A 402 -7.29 3.64 -5.11
CA VAL A 402 -7.73 4.76 -4.25
C VAL A 402 -7.81 6.04 -5.08
N ALA A 403 -9.02 6.45 -5.42
CA ALA A 403 -9.29 7.60 -6.30
C ALA A 403 -8.78 8.95 -5.78
N THR A 404 -8.61 9.08 -4.46
CA THR A 404 -8.18 10.33 -3.80
C THR A 404 -6.69 10.35 -3.44
N SER A 405 -5.93 9.35 -3.87
CA SER A 405 -4.52 9.19 -3.53
C SER A 405 -3.61 10.23 -4.19
N ALA A 406 -2.39 10.37 -3.66
CA ALA A 406 -1.38 11.26 -4.23
C ALA A 406 -1.06 10.90 -5.68
N MET A 407 -0.94 9.62 -5.99
CA MET A 407 -0.65 9.15 -7.34
C MET A 407 -1.69 9.62 -8.36
N VAL A 408 -2.98 9.52 -8.02
CA VAL A 408 -4.09 9.98 -8.89
C VAL A 408 -4.06 11.50 -9.08
N ARG A 409 -3.66 12.25 -8.05
CA ARG A 409 -3.55 13.70 -8.15
C ARG A 409 -2.34 14.17 -8.97
N GLU A 410 -1.25 13.39 -8.99
CA GLU A 410 -0.02 13.74 -9.69
C GLU A 410 0.00 13.26 -11.15
N CYS A 411 -0.76 12.23 -11.49
CA CYS A 411 -0.90 11.76 -12.86
C CYS A 411 -1.94 12.58 -13.66
N LYS A 412 -1.70 12.74 -14.95
CA LYS A 412 -2.62 13.42 -15.87
C LYS A 412 -3.84 12.58 -16.21
N LEU A 413 -3.67 11.27 -16.28
CA LEU A 413 -4.70 10.29 -16.60
C LEU A 413 -4.79 9.27 -15.46
N ALA A 414 -5.98 8.67 -15.27
CA ALA A 414 -6.16 7.68 -14.22
C ALA A 414 -7.22 6.65 -14.59
N TYR A 415 -7.02 5.41 -14.14
CA TYR A 415 -8.06 4.38 -14.08
C TYR A 415 -8.18 3.85 -12.67
N ILE A 416 -9.38 3.95 -12.10
CA ILE A 416 -9.66 3.49 -10.73
C ILE A 416 -10.21 2.07 -10.78
N THR A 417 -9.53 1.13 -10.14
CA THR A 417 -9.87 -0.29 -10.21
C THR A 417 -11.11 -0.67 -9.39
N ARG A 418 -11.53 0.16 -8.43
CA ARG A 418 -12.73 -0.08 -7.60
C ARG A 418 -12.75 -1.45 -6.92
N ALA A 419 -11.58 -2.01 -6.61
CA ALA A 419 -11.46 -3.31 -5.95
C ALA A 419 -12.01 -3.33 -4.51
N GLY A 420 -12.43 -2.17 -4.01
CA GLY A 420 -12.79 -2.00 -2.60
C GLY A 420 -11.56 -1.99 -1.68
N VAL A 421 -11.79 -2.02 -0.38
CA VAL A 421 -10.72 -2.03 0.63
C VAL A 421 -10.02 -3.39 0.61
N GLU A 422 -8.69 -3.39 0.63
CA GLU A 422 -7.84 -4.57 0.77
C GLU A 422 -6.96 -4.41 2.02
N ILE A 423 -7.16 -5.27 3.02
CA ILE A 423 -6.58 -5.19 4.36
C ILE A 423 -5.42 -6.17 4.53
N GLY A 424 -5.53 -7.38 3.99
CA GLY A 424 -4.46 -8.37 4.01
C GLY A 424 -3.18 -7.77 3.43
N VAL A 425 -2.05 -7.92 4.14
CA VAL A 425 -0.76 -7.32 3.70
C VAL A 425 -0.37 -7.84 2.32
N ALA A 426 -0.46 -9.15 2.10
CA ALA A 426 -0.25 -9.75 0.78
C ALA A 426 -1.42 -9.43 -0.15
N SER A 427 -1.17 -8.69 -1.23
CA SER A 427 -2.20 -8.27 -2.19
C SER A 427 -2.73 -9.45 -3.00
N THR A 428 -4.05 -9.48 -3.22
CA THR A 428 -4.75 -10.52 -3.98
C THR A 428 -5.70 -9.93 -5.01
N LYS A 429 -6.85 -9.42 -4.60
CA LYS A 429 -7.84 -8.80 -5.52
C LYS A 429 -7.31 -7.53 -6.19
N ALA A 430 -6.41 -6.79 -5.55
CA ALA A 430 -5.76 -5.65 -6.17
C ALA A 430 -4.94 -6.08 -7.41
N PHE A 431 -4.26 -7.22 -7.37
CA PHE A 431 -3.50 -7.72 -8.51
C PHE A 431 -4.41 -8.06 -9.71
N THR A 432 -5.47 -8.82 -9.49
CA THR A 432 -6.38 -9.20 -10.58
C THR A 432 -7.12 -8.00 -11.17
N THR A 433 -7.51 -7.02 -10.35
CA THR A 433 -8.14 -5.78 -10.84
C THR A 433 -7.14 -4.87 -11.57
N GLN A 434 -5.86 -4.85 -11.16
CA GLN A 434 -4.78 -4.18 -11.91
C GLN A 434 -4.59 -4.83 -13.28
N LEU A 435 -4.55 -6.15 -13.37
CA LEU A 435 -4.49 -6.86 -14.65
C LEU A 435 -5.68 -6.50 -15.56
N ALA A 436 -6.90 -6.44 -15.01
CA ALA A 436 -8.09 -6.03 -15.77
C ALA A 436 -7.98 -4.59 -16.28
N GLY A 437 -7.56 -3.64 -15.45
CA GLY A 437 -7.34 -2.24 -15.84
C GLY A 437 -6.23 -2.08 -16.89
N LEU A 438 -5.14 -2.84 -16.76
CA LEU A 438 -4.04 -2.84 -17.73
C LEU A 438 -4.44 -3.48 -19.06
N PHE A 439 -5.30 -4.50 -19.04
CA PHE A 439 -5.85 -5.08 -20.26
C PHE A 439 -6.77 -4.09 -20.97
N LEU A 440 -7.63 -3.35 -20.22
CA LEU A 440 -8.42 -2.24 -20.78
C LEU A 440 -7.54 -1.15 -21.39
N LEU A 441 -6.46 -0.77 -20.73
CA LEU A 441 -5.49 0.20 -21.27
C LEU A 441 -4.90 -0.30 -22.59
N THR A 442 -4.52 -1.59 -22.63
CA THR A 442 -4.01 -2.23 -23.85
C THR A 442 -5.00 -2.13 -24.99
N LEU A 443 -6.27 -2.45 -24.73
CA LEU A 443 -7.33 -2.41 -25.77
C LEU A 443 -7.62 -0.96 -26.22
N ALA A 444 -7.65 0.01 -25.30
CA ALA A 444 -7.85 1.42 -25.62
C ALA A 444 -6.70 1.99 -26.47
N LEU A 445 -5.47 1.60 -26.16
CA LEU A 445 -4.29 1.94 -26.96
C LEU A 445 -4.34 1.25 -28.33
N ALA A 446 -4.70 -0.03 -28.39
CA ALA A 446 -4.85 -0.76 -29.66
C ALA A 446 -5.90 -0.11 -30.56
N GLN A 447 -7.05 0.30 -30.00
CA GLN A 447 -8.09 1.04 -30.70
C GLN A 447 -7.55 2.38 -31.24
N SER A 448 -6.88 3.18 -30.39
CA SER A 448 -6.30 4.48 -30.77
C SER A 448 -5.26 4.36 -31.90
N LYS A 449 -4.56 3.23 -31.99
CA LYS A 449 -3.57 2.92 -33.04
C LYS A 449 -4.17 2.18 -34.24
N GLY A 450 -5.51 1.96 -34.27
CA GLY A 450 -6.18 1.27 -35.37
C GLY A 450 -5.82 -0.22 -35.49
N ARG A 451 -5.43 -0.86 -34.40
CA ARG A 451 -5.04 -2.29 -34.35
C ARG A 451 -6.14 -3.21 -33.84
N LEU A 452 -7.26 -2.68 -33.42
CA LEU A 452 -8.38 -3.45 -32.88
C LEU A 452 -9.56 -3.36 -33.84
N THR A 453 -10.02 -4.51 -34.37
CA THR A 453 -11.23 -4.56 -35.17
C THR A 453 -12.46 -4.59 -34.27
N THR A 454 -13.63 -4.27 -34.82
CA THR A 454 -14.92 -4.32 -34.10
C THR A 454 -15.21 -5.72 -33.55
N GLU A 455 -14.90 -6.76 -34.33
CA GLU A 455 -15.09 -8.16 -33.94
C GLU A 455 -14.16 -8.55 -32.80
N GLN A 456 -12.89 -8.12 -32.83
CA GLN A 456 -11.92 -8.35 -31.77
C GLN A 456 -12.33 -7.62 -30.50
N GLU A 457 -12.75 -6.35 -30.60
CA GLU A 457 -13.28 -5.57 -29.49
C GLU A 457 -14.45 -6.29 -28.81
N ALA A 458 -15.45 -6.71 -29.61
CA ALA A 458 -16.61 -7.42 -29.09
C ALA A 458 -16.23 -8.74 -28.39
N ALA A 459 -15.26 -9.49 -28.95
CA ALA A 459 -14.76 -10.72 -28.35
C ALA A 459 -14.07 -10.47 -27.00
N HIS A 460 -13.21 -9.44 -26.92
CA HIS A 460 -12.53 -9.07 -25.68
C HIS A 460 -13.51 -8.57 -24.61
N LEU A 461 -14.46 -7.72 -24.96
CA LEU A 461 -15.50 -7.26 -24.05
C LEU A 461 -16.34 -8.42 -23.51
N LYS A 462 -16.72 -9.36 -24.37
CA LYS A 462 -17.45 -10.56 -23.94
C LYS A 462 -16.64 -11.39 -22.95
N ALA A 463 -15.36 -11.62 -23.24
CA ALA A 463 -14.46 -12.36 -22.36
C ALA A 463 -14.28 -11.66 -21.01
N MET A 464 -14.05 -10.34 -20.99
CA MET A 464 -13.92 -9.55 -19.77
C MET A 464 -15.19 -9.58 -18.92
N ARG A 465 -16.36 -9.42 -19.52
CA ARG A 465 -17.66 -9.48 -18.80
C ARG A 465 -17.95 -10.87 -18.21
N HIS A 466 -17.37 -11.93 -18.78
CA HIS A 466 -17.51 -13.29 -18.28
C HIS A 466 -16.47 -13.65 -17.20
N LEU A 467 -15.43 -12.84 -17.00
CA LEU A 467 -14.37 -13.10 -16.00
C LEU A 467 -14.90 -13.42 -14.59
N PRO A 468 -15.92 -12.71 -14.04
CA PRO A 468 -16.43 -13.04 -12.71
C PRO A 468 -16.91 -14.50 -12.59
N VAL A 469 -17.57 -15.01 -13.62
CA VAL A 469 -18.05 -16.41 -13.67
C VAL A 469 -16.86 -17.39 -13.78
N ALA A 470 -15.91 -17.08 -14.64
CA ALA A 470 -14.71 -17.90 -14.82
C ALA A 470 -13.87 -17.96 -13.52
N LEU A 471 -13.75 -16.86 -12.80
CA LEU A 471 -13.06 -16.81 -11.51
C LEU A 471 -13.80 -17.63 -10.43
N GLN A 472 -15.13 -17.63 -10.41
CA GLN A 472 -15.89 -18.51 -9.51
C GLN A 472 -15.61 -19.99 -9.77
N ALA A 473 -15.48 -20.39 -11.03
CA ALA A 473 -15.12 -21.75 -11.41
C ALA A 473 -13.71 -22.13 -10.92
N VAL A 474 -12.77 -21.18 -10.96
CA VAL A 474 -11.40 -21.39 -10.42
C VAL A 474 -11.40 -21.48 -8.89
N LEU A 475 -12.16 -20.63 -8.20
CA LEU A 475 -12.29 -20.67 -6.74
C LEU A 475 -12.88 -22.01 -6.24
N ALA A 476 -13.72 -22.67 -7.04
CA ALA A 476 -14.24 -24.00 -6.73
C ALA A 476 -13.15 -25.11 -6.70
N LEU A 477 -11.95 -24.83 -7.18
CA LEU A 477 -10.79 -25.74 -7.11
C LEU A 477 -10.12 -25.73 -5.72
N GLU A 478 -10.53 -24.86 -4.80
CA GLU A 478 -9.95 -24.73 -3.45
C GLU A 478 -9.68 -26.06 -2.74
N PRO A 479 -10.61 -27.07 -2.72
CA PRO A 479 -10.35 -28.35 -2.03
C PRO A 479 -9.12 -29.09 -2.58
N GLN A 480 -8.85 -29.00 -3.88
CA GLN A 480 -7.67 -29.61 -4.50
C GLN A 480 -6.39 -28.85 -4.13
N VAL A 481 -6.47 -27.53 -4.03
CA VAL A 481 -5.35 -26.67 -3.60
C VAL A 481 -5.02 -26.91 -2.13
N ILE A 482 -6.00 -27.14 -1.27
CA ILE A 482 -5.79 -27.49 0.15
C ILE A 482 -4.93 -28.76 0.26
N SER A 483 -5.22 -29.79 -0.56
CA SER A 483 -4.40 -31.00 -0.57
C SER A 483 -2.92 -30.72 -0.92
N TRP A 484 -2.66 -29.83 -1.87
CA TRP A 484 -1.29 -29.42 -2.17
C TRP A 484 -0.65 -28.63 -1.02
N ALA A 485 -1.42 -27.74 -0.38
CA ALA A 485 -0.93 -26.92 0.71
C ALA A 485 -0.44 -27.75 1.93
N GLU A 486 -1.02 -28.92 2.17
CA GLU A 486 -0.56 -29.85 3.21
C GLU A 486 0.84 -30.39 2.93
N ASP A 487 1.16 -30.66 1.65
CA ASP A 487 2.51 -31.06 1.23
C ASP A 487 3.48 -29.88 1.40
N PHE A 488 3.10 -28.67 0.91
CA PHE A 488 3.92 -27.47 0.97
C PHE A 488 4.23 -27.03 2.40
N ALA A 489 3.30 -27.25 3.36
CA ALA A 489 3.51 -26.84 4.74
C ALA A 489 4.76 -27.45 5.40
N ARG A 490 5.26 -28.54 4.86
CA ARG A 490 6.47 -29.26 5.34
C ARG A 490 7.74 -28.86 4.60
N MET A 491 7.65 -28.03 3.57
CA MET A 491 8.76 -27.64 2.72
C MET A 491 9.38 -26.32 3.20
N GLU A 492 10.67 -26.15 2.96
CA GLU A 492 11.39 -24.91 3.24
C GLU A 492 11.68 -24.10 1.97
N ASN A 493 11.64 -24.76 0.82
CA ASN A 493 11.93 -24.15 -0.48
C ASN A 493 10.89 -24.61 -1.52
N ALA A 494 10.62 -23.77 -2.51
CA ALA A 494 9.77 -24.08 -3.65
C ALA A 494 10.22 -23.32 -4.91
N LEU A 495 10.10 -23.96 -6.06
CA LEU A 495 10.29 -23.31 -7.35
C LEU A 495 8.95 -23.11 -8.06
N PHE A 496 8.85 -22.00 -8.79
CA PHE A 496 7.70 -21.71 -9.63
C PHE A 496 8.14 -21.51 -11.07
N LEU A 497 7.44 -22.12 -12.01
CA LEU A 497 7.76 -22.07 -13.43
C LEU A 497 6.60 -21.51 -14.25
N GLY A 498 6.92 -20.60 -15.13
CA GLY A 498 6.02 -20.09 -16.16
C GLY A 498 6.78 -19.80 -17.44
N ARG A 499 6.06 -19.57 -18.53
CA ARG A 499 6.65 -19.11 -19.79
C ARG A 499 5.82 -17.96 -20.37
N GLY A 500 6.51 -17.06 -21.12
CA GLY A 500 5.86 -15.92 -21.76
C GLY A 500 4.99 -15.14 -20.78
N LEU A 501 3.75 -14.91 -21.15
CA LEU A 501 2.75 -14.18 -20.37
C LEU A 501 2.52 -14.74 -18.95
N HIS A 502 2.78 -16.03 -18.72
CA HIS A 502 2.56 -16.69 -17.43
C HIS A 502 3.81 -16.74 -16.53
N TYR A 503 4.97 -16.25 -16.98
CA TYR A 503 6.12 -16.10 -16.11
C TYR A 503 5.88 -15.05 -15.00
N PRO A 504 5.33 -13.85 -15.28
CA PRO A 504 4.92 -12.92 -14.22
C PRO A 504 3.91 -13.50 -13.22
N ILE A 505 3.06 -14.43 -13.65
CA ILE A 505 2.10 -15.12 -12.77
C ILE A 505 2.82 -16.09 -11.83
N ALA A 506 3.82 -16.81 -12.33
CA ALA A 506 4.68 -17.63 -11.49
C ALA A 506 5.47 -16.79 -10.46
N LEU A 507 5.98 -15.62 -10.86
CA LEU A 507 6.62 -14.65 -9.94
C LEU A 507 5.68 -14.21 -8.83
N GLU A 508 4.43 -13.87 -9.17
CA GLU A 508 3.41 -13.47 -8.18
C GLU A 508 3.06 -14.62 -7.23
N GLY A 509 2.93 -15.86 -7.74
CA GLY A 509 2.69 -17.04 -6.91
C GLY A 509 3.83 -17.29 -5.92
N ALA A 510 5.07 -17.21 -6.36
CA ALA A 510 6.24 -17.34 -5.51
C ALA A 510 6.31 -16.22 -4.46
N LEU A 511 5.98 -14.98 -4.85
CA LEU A 511 5.91 -13.85 -3.93
C LEU A 511 4.86 -14.10 -2.84
N LYS A 512 3.64 -14.49 -3.20
CA LYS A 512 2.58 -14.77 -2.20
C LYS A 512 2.98 -15.87 -1.24
N LEU A 513 3.60 -16.96 -1.74
CA LEU A 513 4.02 -18.05 -0.87
C LEU A 513 5.09 -17.58 0.14
N LYS A 514 6.12 -16.86 -0.30
CA LYS A 514 7.18 -16.38 0.60
C LYS A 514 6.70 -15.36 1.61
N GLU A 515 5.79 -14.45 1.22
CA GLU A 515 5.31 -13.37 2.08
C GLU A 515 4.60 -13.89 3.34
N ILE A 516 3.77 -14.92 3.21
CA ILE A 516 2.87 -15.34 4.29
C ILE A 516 3.23 -16.69 4.91
N SER A 517 3.91 -17.59 4.19
CA SER A 517 4.33 -18.90 4.72
C SER A 517 5.78 -18.93 5.17
N TYR A 518 6.60 -17.95 4.75
CA TYR A 518 8.05 -17.85 4.98
C TYR A 518 8.86 -18.97 4.31
N ILE A 519 8.27 -19.71 3.37
CA ILE A 519 8.97 -20.64 2.50
C ILE A 519 9.81 -19.83 1.51
N HIS A 520 11.08 -20.21 1.31
CA HIS A 520 11.90 -19.59 0.28
C HIS A 520 11.38 -20.03 -1.10
N ALA A 521 10.63 -19.17 -1.76
CA ALA A 521 10.01 -19.44 -3.05
C ALA A 521 10.54 -18.50 -4.11
N GLU A 522 10.97 -19.05 -5.25
CA GLU A 522 11.47 -18.29 -6.39
C GLU A 522 10.80 -18.76 -7.68
N ALA A 523 10.69 -17.84 -8.65
CA ALA A 523 10.14 -18.16 -9.95
C ALA A 523 11.16 -17.90 -11.06
N TYR A 524 11.15 -18.78 -12.07
CA TYR A 524 12.01 -18.67 -13.24
C TYR A 524 11.18 -18.85 -14.53
N PRO A 525 11.57 -18.17 -15.63
CA PRO A 525 11.13 -18.63 -16.94
C PRO A 525 11.58 -20.07 -17.11
N ALA A 526 10.67 -20.99 -17.42
CA ALA A 526 11.01 -22.42 -17.42
C ALA A 526 12.19 -22.77 -18.37
N GLY A 527 12.42 -21.97 -19.43
CA GLY A 527 13.56 -22.10 -20.31
C GLY A 527 14.91 -21.85 -19.64
N GLU A 528 14.94 -21.03 -18.57
CA GLU A 528 16.14 -20.67 -17.83
C GLU A 528 16.62 -21.76 -16.84
N LEU A 529 15.83 -22.81 -16.62
CA LEU A 529 16.22 -23.92 -15.74
C LEU A 529 17.64 -24.44 -16.05
N LYS A 530 17.98 -24.55 -17.32
CA LYS A 530 19.29 -25.07 -17.78
C LYS A 530 20.47 -24.15 -17.47
N HIS A 531 20.18 -22.87 -17.16
CA HIS A 531 21.19 -21.84 -16.93
C HIS A 531 21.47 -21.62 -15.43
N GLY A 532 21.21 -22.63 -14.60
CA GLY A 532 21.53 -22.61 -13.16
C GLY A 532 20.45 -23.22 -12.26
N PRO A 533 19.18 -22.76 -12.30
CA PRO A 533 18.15 -23.18 -11.34
C PRO A 533 17.90 -24.70 -11.28
N LEU A 534 18.16 -25.43 -12.35
CA LEU A 534 17.99 -26.88 -12.39
C LEU A 534 18.88 -27.63 -11.38
N ALA A 535 19.99 -27.01 -10.93
CA ALA A 535 20.84 -27.54 -9.87
C ALA A 535 20.14 -27.64 -8.51
N LEU A 536 19.07 -26.85 -8.29
CA LEU A 536 18.28 -26.84 -7.06
C LEU A 536 17.22 -27.95 -7.02
N VAL A 537 16.92 -28.57 -8.17
CA VAL A 537 15.83 -29.55 -8.26
C VAL A 537 16.21 -30.84 -7.55
N THR A 538 15.41 -31.20 -6.56
CA THR A 538 15.49 -32.44 -5.79
C THR A 538 14.07 -32.95 -5.50
N SER A 539 13.94 -34.17 -4.96
CA SER A 539 12.65 -34.69 -4.52
C SER A 539 12.04 -33.95 -3.32
N ALA A 540 12.84 -33.15 -2.61
CA ALA A 540 12.41 -32.36 -1.45
C ALA A 540 12.03 -30.91 -1.83
N MET A 541 12.16 -30.52 -3.09
CA MET A 541 11.79 -29.18 -3.58
C MET A 541 10.61 -29.29 -4.54
N PRO A 542 9.40 -28.89 -4.13
CA PRO A 542 8.25 -28.86 -5.02
C PRO A 542 8.42 -27.80 -6.12
N VAL A 543 7.98 -28.13 -7.32
CA VAL A 543 8.05 -27.27 -8.50
C VAL A 543 6.64 -26.99 -8.99
N VAL A 544 6.12 -25.80 -8.72
CA VAL A 544 4.83 -25.33 -9.22
C VAL A 544 4.98 -24.90 -10.68
N THR A 545 4.13 -25.38 -11.55
CA THR A 545 4.18 -25.07 -12.98
C THR A 545 2.83 -24.53 -13.46
N VAL A 546 2.85 -23.32 -14.02
CA VAL A 546 1.68 -22.72 -14.66
C VAL A 546 1.68 -23.13 -16.12
N ALA A 547 0.73 -23.99 -16.51
CA ALA A 547 0.69 -24.69 -17.80
C ALA A 547 -0.59 -24.38 -18.61
N PRO A 548 -0.71 -23.14 -19.16
CA PRO A 548 -1.80 -22.80 -20.05
C PRO A 548 -1.70 -23.55 -21.38
N ASN A 549 -2.84 -23.74 -22.06
CA ASN A 549 -2.87 -24.34 -23.40
C ASN A 549 -2.56 -23.28 -24.48
N ASP A 550 -1.37 -22.72 -24.41
CA ASP A 550 -0.87 -21.72 -25.34
C ASP A 550 0.21 -22.27 -26.30
N ALA A 551 0.72 -21.41 -27.16
CA ALA A 551 1.77 -21.78 -28.13
C ALA A 551 3.08 -22.27 -27.49
N LEU A 552 3.31 -22.02 -26.20
CA LEU A 552 4.51 -22.41 -25.47
C LEU A 552 4.36 -23.72 -24.67
N LEU A 553 3.15 -24.32 -24.65
CA LEU A 553 2.84 -25.49 -23.84
C LEU A 553 3.82 -26.66 -24.11
N GLU A 554 4.10 -26.99 -25.37
CA GLU A 554 5.00 -28.10 -25.69
C GLU A 554 6.46 -27.84 -25.25
N LYS A 555 6.88 -26.57 -25.24
CA LYS A 555 8.18 -26.18 -24.69
C LYS A 555 8.20 -26.30 -23.17
N LEU A 556 7.09 -25.95 -22.51
CA LEU A 556 6.94 -26.08 -21.07
C LEU A 556 6.95 -27.57 -20.65
N LYS A 557 6.24 -28.43 -21.38
CA LYS A 557 6.28 -29.90 -21.17
C LYS A 557 7.70 -30.45 -21.22
N SER A 558 8.52 -29.99 -22.17
CA SER A 558 9.93 -30.37 -22.24
C SER A 558 10.71 -29.97 -20.98
N ASN A 559 10.45 -28.75 -20.45
CA ASN A 559 11.06 -28.30 -19.19
C ASN A 559 10.55 -29.11 -17.98
N MET A 560 9.30 -29.52 -17.97
CA MET A 560 8.75 -30.41 -16.93
C MET A 560 9.47 -31.78 -16.94
N GLN A 561 9.78 -32.34 -18.11
CA GLN A 561 10.55 -33.58 -18.22
C GLN A 561 11.98 -33.44 -17.67
N GLU A 562 12.60 -32.28 -17.83
CA GLU A 562 13.94 -32.00 -17.26
C GLU A 562 13.90 -32.01 -15.72
N VAL A 563 12.85 -31.49 -15.12
CA VAL A 563 12.58 -31.52 -13.66
C VAL A 563 12.38 -32.99 -13.22
N ARG A 564 11.52 -33.73 -13.91
CA ARG A 564 11.23 -35.15 -13.58
C ARG A 564 12.45 -36.05 -13.71
N ALA A 565 13.29 -35.85 -14.72
CA ALA A 565 14.53 -36.61 -14.90
C ALA A 565 15.51 -36.49 -13.71
N ARG A 566 15.27 -35.52 -12.81
CA ARG A 566 16.07 -35.27 -11.59
C ARG A 566 15.28 -35.54 -10.31
N ALA A 567 14.26 -36.39 -10.41
CA ALA A 567 13.38 -36.76 -9.33
C ALA A 567 12.61 -35.57 -8.70
N GLY A 568 12.54 -34.40 -9.38
CA GLY A 568 11.74 -33.27 -8.94
C GLY A 568 10.23 -33.58 -8.95
N VAL A 569 9.48 -33.04 -8.01
CA VAL A 569 8.02 -33.23 -7.89
C VAL A 569 7.31 -32.01 -8.46
N LEU A 570 6.46 -32.24 -9.45
CA LEU A 570 5.72 -31.20 -10.17
C LEU A 570 4.30 -31.04 -9.63
N TYR A 571 3.90 -29.80 -9.42
CA TYR A 571 2.55 -29.37 -9.09
C TYR A 571 2.06 -28.46 -10.22
N VAL A 572 1.17 -28.98 -11.07
CA VAL A 572 0.86 -28.39 -12.37
C VAL A 572 -0.56 -27.84 -12.40
N LEU A 573 -0.69 -26.53 -12.65
CA LEU A 573 -1.97 -25.90 -12.96
C LEU A 573 -2.15 -25.95 -14.49
N ALA A 574 -2.94 -26.90 -14.96
CA ALA A 574 -3.07 -27.18 -16.39
C ALA A 574 -4.48 -26.85 -16.88
N ASP A 575 -4.60 -26.11 -17.98
CA ASP A 575 -5.90 -25.87 -18.62
C ASP A 575 -6.59 -27.19 -18.98
N ALA A 576 -7.93 -27.22 -18.90
CA ALA A 576 -8.72 -28.44 -19.07
C ALA A 576 -8.54 -29.12 -20.43
N ASP A 577 -8.23 -28.32 -21.45
CA ASP A 577 -7.99 -28.75 -22.82
C ASP A 577 -6.56 -29.20 -23.11
N THR A 578 -5.66 -29.21 -22.08
CA THR A 578 -4.33 -29.82 -22.17
C THR A 578 -4.37 -31.34 -22.00
N ARG A 579 -3.32 -32.04 -22.47
CA ARG A 579 -3.14 -33.49 -22.26
C ARG A 579 -2.15 -33.82 -21.16
N ILE A 580 -2.05 -32.95 -20.13
CA ILE A 580 -1.19 -33.21 -18.97
C ILE A 580 -2.02 -33.98 -17.92
N GLU A 581 -1.54 -35.14 -17.48
CA GLU A 581 -2.23 -35.98 -16.49
C GLU A 581 -1.37 -36.18 -15.26
N SER A 582 -2.04 -36.42 -14.12
CA SER A 582 -1.37 -36.80 -12.88
C SER A 582 -0.72 -38.18 -13.03
N SER A 583 0.49 -38.31 -12.51
CA SER A 583 1.27 -39.54 -12.46
C SER A 583 2.23 -39.48 -11.28
N GLU A 584 3.07 -40.50 -11.09
CA GLU A 584 4.06 -40.48 -10.03
C GLU A 584 4.96 -39.22 -10.13
N GLY A 585 4.93 -38.38 -9.07
CA GLY A 585 5.67 -37.12 -8.98
C GLY A 585 5.16 -36.01 -9.90
N ILE A 586 3.95 -36.15 -10.45
CA ILE A 586 3.24 -35.08 -11.18
C ILE A 586 1.82 -34.99 -10.63
N HIS A 587 1.54 -33.91 -9.92
CA HIS A 587 0.23 -33.60 -9.38
C HIS A 587 -0.42 -32.52 -10.26
N VAL A 588 -1.62 -32.76 -10.77
CA VAL A 588 -2.30 -31.84 -11.70
C VAL A 588 -3.62 -31.36 -11.09
N ILE A 589 -3.79 -30.04 -11.05
CA ILE A 589 -5.10 -29.41 -10.90
C ILE A 589 -5.56 -28.95 -12.27
N ARG A 590 -6.78 -29.38 -12.66
CA ARG A 590 -7.40 -28.98 -13.93
C ARG A 590 -8.05 -27.61 -13.78
N MET A 591 -7.50 -26.63 -14.47
CA MET A 591 -8.07 -25.31 -14.62
C MET A 591 -9.25 -25.34 -15.60
N PRO A 592 -10.11 -24.31 -15.70
CA PRO A 592 -10.99 -24.14 -16.85
C PRO A 592 -10.24 -24.22 -18.18
N GLU A 593 -10.97 -24.34 -19.29
CA GLU A 593 -10.39 -24.25 -20.64
C GLU A 593 -9.63 -22.93 -20.80
N HIS A 594 -8.65 -22.94 -21.72
CA HIS A 594 -7.79 -21.79 -21.98
C HIS A 594 -8.60 -20.51 -22.25
N TYR A 595 -8.24 -19.44 -21.53
CA TYR A 595 -9.00 -18.18 -21.52
C TYR A 595 -8.36 -17.06 -22.39
N GLY A 596 -7.54 -17.45 -23.35
CA GLY A 596 -6.83 -16.51 -24.22
C GLY A 596 -5.92 -15.55 -23.45
N PRO A 597 -5.83 -14.28 -23.86
CA PRO A 597 -4.95 -13.32 -23.21
C PRO A 597 -5.33 -13.00 -21.76
N LEU A 598 -6.55 -13.30 -21.31
CA LEU A 598 -7.00 -13.11 -19.94
C LEU A 598 -6.69 -14.32 -19.01
N SER A 599 -6.09 -15.39 -19.54
CA SER A 599 -5.66 -16.57 -18.77
C SER A 599 -4.85 -16.25 -17.52
N PRO A 600 -3.98 -15.22 -17.47
CA PRO A 600 -3.26 -14.81 -16.25
C PRO A 600 -4.16 -14.53 -15.04
N LEU A 601 -5.33 -13.92 -15.25
CA LEU A 601 -6.26 -13.61 -14.15
C LEU A 601 -6.84 -14.88 -13.50
N LEU A 602 -6.96 -15.97 -14.27
CA LEU A 602 -7.45 -17.24 -13.75
C LEU A 602 -6.33 -18.02 -13.04
N HIS A 603 -5.15 -18.09 -13.64
CA HIS A 603 -4.04 -18.91 -13.12
C HIS A 603 -3.43 -18.36 -11.82
N VAL A 604 -3.55 -17.07 -11.52
CA VAL A 604 -3.02 -16.51 -10.27
C VAL A 604 -3.85 -16.93 -9.05
N VAL A 605 -5.15 -17.16 -9.20
CA VAL A 605 -6.05 -17.44 -8.07
C VAL A 605 -5.68 -18.73 -7.33
N PRO A 606 -5.45 -19.88 -7.97
CA PRO A 606 -5.02 -21.08 -7.25
C PRO A 606 -3.64 -20.94 -6.61
N LEU A 607 -2.76 -20.06 -7.13
CA LEU A 607 -1.48 -19.76 -6.50
C LEU A 607 -1.67 -18.94 -5.22
N GLN A 608 -2.61 -18.00 -5.21
CA GLN A 608 -3.01 -17.25 -4.00
C GLN A 608 -3.62 -18.20 -2.95
N LEU A 609 -4.51 -19.12 -3.37
CA LEU A 609 -5.09 -20.14 -2.49
C LEU A 609 -4.02 -21.08 -1.92
N LEU A 610 -3.04 -21.51 -2.74
CA LEU A 610 -1.93 -22.33 -2.30
C LEU A 610 -1.11 -21.63 -1.21
N ALA A 611 -0.75 -20.38 -1.44
CA ALA A 611 -0.02 -19.58 -0.45
C ALA A 611 -0.82 -19.43 0.85
N TYR A 612 -2.11 -19.08 0.74
CA TYR A 612 -3.01 -18.90 1.88
C TYR A 612 -3.13 -20.18 2.74
N HIS A 613 -3.48 -21.31 2.13
CA HIS A 613 -3.67 -22.57 2.86
C HIS A 613 -2.36 -23.13 3.41
N THR A 614 -1.25 -22.95 2.69
CA THR A 614 0.09 -23.32 3.21
C THR A 614 0.44 -22.52 4.46
N ALA A 615 0.19 -21.22 4.45
CA ALA A 615 0.41 -20.36 5.61
C ALA A 615 -0.48 -20.75 6.79
N CYS A 616 -1.76 -21.05 6.55
CA CYS A 616 -2.67 -21.55 7.58
C CYS A 616 -2.19 -22.90 8.19
N ALA A 617 -1.70 -23.82 7.35
CA ALA A 617 -1.17 -25.10 7.80
C ALA A 617 0.14 -24.96 8.60
N ARG A 618 0.95 -23.96 8.29
CA ARG A 618 2.15 -23.60 9.05
C ARG A 618 1.84 -22.80 10.33
N GLY A 619 0.64 -22.29 10.50
CA GLY A 619 0.23 -21.49 11.66
C GLY A 619 0.82 -20.07 11.67
N THR A 620 1.18 -19.53 10.51
CA THR A 620 1.68 -18.16 10.37
C THR A 620 0.53 -17.15 10.31
N ASP A 621 0.79 -15.88 10.65
CA ASP A 621 -0.20 -14.80 10.52
C ASP A 621 -0.36 -14.44 9.04
N VAL A 622 -1.51 -14.77 8.47
CA VAL A 622 -1.79 -14.61 7.03
C VAL A 622 -2.05 -13.15 6.67
N ASP A 623 -2.75 -12.41 7.55
CA ASP A 623 -3.15 -11.03 7.27
C ASP A 623 -2.05 -10.02 7.60
N LYS A 624 -1.23 -10.34 8.62
CA LYS A 624 -0.16 -9.47 9.12
C LYS A 624 1.14 -10.27 9.28
N PRO A 625 1.74 -10.71 8.15
CA PRO A 625 2.97 -11.49 8.19
C PRO A 625 4.13 -10.66 8.74
N ARG A 626 5.06 -11.33 9.44
CA ARG A 626 6.21 -10.67 10.05
C ARG A 626 7.01 -9.86 9.03
N ASN A 627 7.55 -8.72 9.45
CA ASN A 627 8.45 -7.87 8.67
C ASN A 627 7.85 -7.30 7.36
N LEU A 628 6.53 -7.30 7.20
CA LEU A 628 5.86 -6.73 6.02
C LEU A 628 4.78 -5.73 6.44
N ALA A 629 4.52 -4.76 5.59
CA ALA A 629 3.45 -3.78 5.73
C ALA A 629 2.64 -3.69 4.43
N LYS A 630 1.33 -3.38 4.53
CA LYS A 630 0.43 -3.31 3.37
C LYS A 630 0.86 -2.30 2.31
N SER A 631 1.43 -1.19 2.72
CA SER A 631 1.84 -0.14 1.80
C SER A 631 3.11 0.53 2.35
N VAL A 632 4.11 0.73 1.50
CA VAL A 632 5.41 1.32 1.85
C VAL A 632 5.40 2.79 1.41
N THR A 633 5.26 3.71 2.39
CA THR A 633 5.23 5.17 2.16
C THR A 633 6.50 5.87 2.62
N VAL A 634 7.49 5.11 3.00
CA VAL A 634 8.84 5.55 3.36
C VAL A 634 9.85 4.68 2.62
N GLU A 635 11.02 5.20 2.43
CA GLU A 635 12.15 4.48 1.89
C GLU A 635 12.94 3.82 3.03
#